data_8b6b64f96c1c6fcb825d222e450f7897
#
_entry.id   8b6b64f96c1c6fcb825d222e450f7897
#
_cell.length_a   1.000
_cell.length_b   1.000
_cell.length_c   1.000
_cell.angle_alpha   90.00
_cell.angle_beta   90.00
_cell.angle_gamma   90.00
#
_symmetry.space_group_name_H-M   'P 1'
#
loop_
_entity.id
_entity.type
_entity.pdbx_description
1 polymer ?
#
loop_
_entity_poly.entity_id
_entity_poly.type
_entity_poly.pdbx_seq_one_letter_code
_entity_poly.pdbx_strand_id
1 'polypeptide(L)'
;MAQRKSERWATRMGVILAVAGSAVGLGNFLRFPTQAAQYGGGAFLIPYFVALLLLGLPLMWMEWALGRKGGVWGHHTLPGIFDTVTRARWGKYLGVLGLFIPFIIVVYYLYIESWTLGYTFYAAIGEFANQNSETIKGFLNTQYLGVRNDSVLSW
;
A
#
# COMPACT_ATOMS: atom_id res chain seq x y z
N MET A 1 -25.23 -16.91 -26.45
CA MET A 1 -24.03 -16.65 -25.63
C MET A 1 -23.88 -15.14 -25.49
N ALA A 2 -24.11 -14.58 -24.30
CA ALA A 2 -23.97 -13.14 -24.07
C ALA A 2 -22.48 -12.79 -24.19
N GLN A 3 -22.12 -11.90 -25.12
CA GLN A 3 -20.79 -11.32 -25.18
C GLN A 3 -20.53 -10.59 -23.86
N ARG A 4 -19.64 -11.14 -23.03
CA ARG A 4 -19.12 -10.43 -21.86
C ARG A 4 -18.42 -9.18 -22.38
N LYS A 5 -19.03 -8.01 -22.18
CA LYS A 5 -18.38 -6.72 -22.45
C LYS A 5 -17.12 -6.69 -21.60
N SER A 6 -15.95 -6.68 -22.26
CA SER A 6 -14.69 -6.47 -21.53
C SER A 6 -14.71 -5.08 -20.93
N GLU A 7 -14.53 -5.00 -19.62
CA GLU A 7 -14.36 -3.73 -18.92
C GLU A 7 -13.10 -3.04 -19.47
N ARG A 8 -13.29 -1.84 -20.01
CA ARG A 8 -12.20 -1.04 -20.58
C ARG A 8 -12.24 0.35 -19.94
N TRP A 9 -11.07 0.88 -19.69
CA TRP A 9 -10.94 2.26 -19.25
C TRP A 9 -11.44 3.21 -20.34
N ALA A 10 -12.29 4.17 -19.97
CA ALA A 10 -12.86 5.12 -20.90
C ALA A 10 -11.82 6.09 -21.48
N THR A 11 -10.82 6.47 -20.67
CA THR A 11 -9.79 7.44 -21.08
C THR A 11 -8.40 7.03 -20.57
N ARG A 12 -7.35 7.44 -21.31
CA ARG A 12 -5.95 7.26 -20.87
C ARG A 12 -5.67 8.01 -19.56
N MET A 13 -6.24 9.21 -19.39
CA MET A 13 -6.09 10.00 -18.18
C MET A 13 -6.70 9.29 -16.97
N GLY A 14 -7.85 8.62 -17.14
CA GLY A 14 -8.46 7.80 -16.10
C GLY A 14 -7.53 6.70 -15.58
N VAL A 15 -6.83 6.02 -16.48
CA VAL A 15 -5.82 4.99 -16.09
C VAL A 15 -4.66 5.64 -15.31
N ILE A 16 -4.11 6.75 -15.81
CA ILE A 16 -3.00 7.45 -15.17
C ILE A 16 -3.37 7.90 -13.75
N LEU A 17 -4.55 8.53 -13.60
CA LEU A 17 -5.02 9.00 -12.30
C LEU A 17 -5.31 7.85 -11.33
N ALA A 18 -5.89 6.76 -11.82
CA ALA A 18 -6.15 5.58 -10.98
C ALA A 18 -4.84 4.94 -10.48
N VAL A 19 -3.85 4.80 -11.37
CA VAL A 19 -2.53 4.26 -11.00
C VAL A 19 -1.79 5.21 -10.05
N ALA A 20 -1.80 6.52 -10.33
CA ALA A 20 -1.21 7.52 -9.45
C ALA A 20 -1.87 7.51 -8.07
N GLY A 21 -3.22 7.45 -8.01
CA GLY A 21 -3.95 7.37 -6.74
C GLY A 21 -3.65 6.10 -5.96
N SER A 22 -3.53 4.95 -6.62
CA SER A 22 -3.16 3.69 -5.97
C SER A 22 -1.70 3.64 -5.49
N ALA A 23 -0.82 4.44 -6.09
CA ALA A 23 0.58 4.53 -5.69
C ALA A 23 0.79 5.39 -4.43
N VAL A 24 -0.15 6.27 -4.10
CA VAL A 24 -0.10 7.12 -2.91
C VAL A 24 -0.67 6.36 -1.72
N GLY A 25 0.19 6.01 -0.76
CA GLY A 25 -0.21 5.26 0.43
C GLY A 25 0.55 5.72 1.68
N LEU A 26 0.26 5.10 2.80
CA LEU A 26 0.89 5.39 4.09
C LEU A 26 2.43 5.34 4.04
N GLY A 27 2.99 4.48 3.20
CA GLY A 27 4.43 4.39 3.02
C GLY A 27 5.06 5.71 2.58
N ASN A 28 4.38 6.46 1.72
CA ASN A 28 4.88 7.73 1.19
C ASN A 28 4.89 8.84 2.24
N PHE A 29 3.95 8.81 3.19
CA PHE A 29 3.82 9.85 4.22
C PHE A 29 4.51 9.49 5.53
N LEU A 30 4.48 8.23 5.93
CA LEU A 30 5.03 7.80 7.21
C LEU A 30 6.41 7.16 7.06
N ARG A 31 6.52 6.14 6.22
CA ARG A 31 7.74 5.33 6.14
C ARG A 31 8.86 6.01 5.36
N PHE A 32 8.55 6.58 4.21
CA PHE A 32 9.58 7.20 3.35
C PHE A 32 10.28 8.39 4.02
N PRO A 33 9.56 9.39 4.59
CA PRO A 33 10.22 10.50 5.29
C PRO A 33 11.05 10.06 6.49
N THR A 34 10.53 9.09 7.26
CA THR A 34 11.25 8.55 8.43
C THR A 34 12.56 7.87 8.01
N GLN A 35 12.52 7.03 6.97
CA GLN A 35 13.71 6.37 6.43
C GLN A 35 14.69 7.39 5.86
N ALA A 36 14.22 8.37 5.11
CA ALA A 36 15.07 9.44 4.57
C ALA A 36 15.77 10.20 5.69
N ALA A 37 15.06 10.57 6.76
CA ALA A 37 15.66 11.25 7.91
C ALA A 37 16.71 10.39 8.64
N GLN A 38 16.47 9.09 8.80
CA GLN A 38 17.38 8.17 9.48
C GLN A 38 18.64 7.85 8.68
N TYR A 39 18.55 7.80 7.35
CA TYR A 39 19.64 7.38 6.47
C TYR A 39 20.31 8.53 5.70
N GLY A 40 20.45 9.69 6.34
CA GLY A 40 21.22 10.81 5.82
C GLY A 40 20.46 11.78 4.93
N GLY A 41 19.13 11.86 5.06
CA GLY A 41 18.30 12.85 4.37
C GLY A 41 18.41 12.74 2.85
N GLY A 42 18.96 13.79 2.20
CA GLY A 42 19.09 13.82 0.74
C GLY A 42 19.98 12.73 0.17
N ALA A 43 20.98 12.26 0.90
CA ALA A 43 21.85 11.17 0.46
C ALA A 43 21.10 9.84 0.26
N PHE A 44 20.05 9.61 1.02
CA PHE A 44 19.17 8.45 0.87
C PHE A 44 18.47 8.39 -0.50
N LEU A 45 18.25 9.54 -1.14
CA LEU A 45 17.57 9.60 -2.44
C LEU A 45 18.41 8.96 -3.56
N ILE A 46 19.73 8.96 -3.45
CA ILE A 46 20.62 8.38 -4.47
C ILE A 46 20.37 6.87 -4.62
N PRO A 47 20.57 6.03 -3.59
CA PRO A 47 20.26 4.59 -3.69
C PRO A 47 18.77 4.32 -3.95
N TYR A 48 17.87 5.17 -3.46
CA TYR A 48 16.44 5.06 -3.75
C TYR A 48 16.16 5.17 -5.26
N PHE A 49 16.68 6.20 -5.95
CA PHE A 49 16.47 6.34 -7.39
C PHE A 49 17.17 5.24 -8.19
N VAL A 50 18.36 4.81 -7.78
CA VAL A 50 19.03 3.67 -8.41
C VAL A 50 18.17 2.40 -8.30
N ALA A 51 17.65 2.09 -7.13
CA ALA A 51 16.75 0.94 -6.93
C ALA A 51 15.43 1.09 -7.72
N LEU A 52 14.86 2.29 -7.78
CA LEU A 52 13.66 2.56 -8.57
C LEU A 52 13.89 2.28 -10.06
N LEU A 53 15.02 2.74 -10.61
CA LEU A 53 15.33 2.54 -12.04
C LEU A 53 15.67 1.08 -12.35
N LEU A 54 16.47 0.42 -11.51
CA LEU A 54 16.95 -0.94 -11.77
C LEU A 54 15.92 -2.03 -11.41
N LEU A 55 15.11 -1.82 -10.40
CA LEU A 55 14.15 -2.81 -9.93
C LEU A 55 12.69 -2.35 -10.13
N GLY A 56 12.38 -1.11 -9.77
CA GLY A 56 11.00 -0.62 -9.79
C GLY A 56 10.43 -0.57 -11.20
N LEU A 57 11.13 0.03 -12.16
CA LEU A 57 10.63 0.15 -13.53
C LEU A 57 10.50 -1.22 -14.24
N PRO A 58 11.49 -2.13 -14.20
CA PRO A 58 11.34 -3.46 -14.80
C PRO A 58 10.20 -4.28 -14.19
N LEU A 59 10.03 -4.24 -12.87
CA LEU A 59 8.92 -4.93 -12.19
C LEU A 59 7.57 -4.37 -12.61
N MET A 60 7.44 -3.04 -12.70
CA MET A 60 6.22 -2.39 -13.16
C MET A 60 5.89 -2.78 -14.62
N TRP A 61 6.88 -2.80 -15.51
CA TRP A 61 6.67 -3.24 -16.90
C TRP A 61 6.22 -4.69 -16.97
N MET A 62 6.79 -5.57 -16.16
CA MET A 62 6.40 -6.97 -16.08
C MET A 62 4.95 -7.12 -15.60
N GLU A 63 4.55 -6.39 -14.56
CA GLU A 63 3.20 -6.39 -14.02
C GLU A 63 2.18 -5.93 -15.09
N TRP A 64 2.46 -4.83 -15.78
CA TRP A 64 1.62 -4.32 -16.86
C TRP A 64 1.54 -5.28 -18.06
N ALA A 65 2.63 -5.94 -18.40
CA ALA A 65 2.66 -6.93 -19.47
C ALA A 65 1.79 -8.14 -19.13
N LEU A 66 1.88 -8.64 -17.89
CA LEU A 66 1.05 -9.74 -17.38
C LEU A 66 -0.43 -9.35 -17.36
N GLY A 67 -0.77 -8.16 -16.86
CA GLY A 67 -2.14 -7.66 -16.83
C GLY A 67 -2.76 -7.54 -18.22
N ARG A 68 -2.03 -6.98 -19.20
CA ARG A 68 -2.49 -6.91 -20.60
C ARG A 68 -2.67 -8.28 -21.23
N LYS A 69 -1.73 -9.20 -21.00
CA LYS A 69 -1.80 -10.56 -21.54
C LYS A 69 -2.99 -11.32 -20.95
N GLY A 70 -3.24 -11.20 -19.63
CA GLY A 70 -4.41 -11.75 -18.97
C GLY A 70 -5.72 -11.20 -19.55
N GLY A 71 -5.80 -9.90 -19.78
CA GLY A 71 -6.96 -9.25 -20.39
C GLY A 71 -7.28 -9.77 -21.79
N VAL A 72 -6.27 -10.06 -22.61
CA VAL A 72 -6.46 -10.69 -23.95
C VAL A 72 -7.08 -12.08 -23.83
N TRP A 73 -6.74 -12.82 -22.79
CA TRP A 73 -7.28 -14.15 -22.54
C TRP A 73 -8.61 -14.14 -21.75
N GLY A 74 -9.14 -12.96 -21.45
CA GLY A 74 -10.39 -12.79 -20.69
C GLY A 74 -10.24 -13.06 -19.19
N HIS A 75 -9.02 -13.13 -18.67
CA HIS A 75 -8.73 -13.30 -17.24
C HIS A 75 -8.36 -11.96 -16.61
N HIS A 76 -9.17 -11.53 -15.63
CA HIS A 76 -8.98 -10.27 -14.91
C HIS A 76 -8.51 -10.48 -13.46
N THR A 77 -8.20 -11.72 -13.09
CA THR A 77 -7.74 -12.09 -11.75
C THR A 77 -6.38 -12.76 -11.80
N LEU A 78 -5.55 -12.54 -10.79
CA LEU A 78 -4.22 -13.15 -10.68
C LEU A 78 -4.24 -14.69 -10.82
N PRO A 79 -5.16 -15.44 -10.16
CA PRO A 79 -5.23 -16.89 -10.35
C PRO A 79 -5.46 -17.31 -11.80
N GLY A 80 -6.36 -16.61 -12.51
CA GLY A 80 -6.64 -16.89 -13.91
C GLY A 80 -5.46 -16.57 -14.83
N ILE A 81 -4.76 -15.45 -14.56
CA ILE A 81 -3.56 -15.06 -15.31
C ILE A 81 -2.44 -16.10 -15.12
N PHE A 82 -2.18 -16.48 -13.86
CA PHE A 82 -1.13 -17.46 -13.56
C PHE A 82 -1.45 -18.86 -14.07
N ASP A 83 -2.73 -19.28 -14.08
CA ASP A 83 -3.14 -20.55 -14.65
C ASP A 83 -2.84 -20.63 -16.14
N THR A 84 -3.08 -19.53 -16.88
CA THR A 84 -2.81 -19.46 -18.33
C THR A 84 -1.34 -19.26 -18.66
N VAL A 85 -0.59 -18.47 -17.89
CA VAL A 85 0.84 -18.19 -18.14
C VAL A 85 1.71 -19.38 -17.80
N THR A 86 1.46 -20.04 -16.69
CA THR A 86 2.35 -21.09 -16.17
C THR A 86 2.10 -22.45 -16.84
N ARG A 87 0.92 -22.66 -17.45
CA ARG A 87 0.49 -23.96 -18.03
C ARG A 87 0.63 -25.17 -17.08
N ALA A 88 0.90 -24.88 -15.80
CA ALA A 88 1.12 -25.89 -14.77
C ALA A 88 -0.07 -25.88 -13.78
N ARG A 89 -0.49 -27.06 -13.32
CA ARG A 89 -1.62 -27.19 -12.39
C ARG A 89 -1.46 -26.41 -11.09
N TRP A 90 -0.26 -26.05 -10.70
CA TRP A 90 0.03 -25.27 -9.50
C TRP A 90 0.05 -23.75 -9.72
N GLY A 91 0.06 -23.29 -10.99
CA GLY A 91 0.09 -21.85 -11.30
C GLY A 91 -1.05 -21.05 -10.67
N LYS A 92 -2.27 -21.57 -10.70
CA LYS A 92 -3.43 -20.95 -10.05
C LYS A 92 -3.25 -20.73 -8.55
N TYR A 93 -2.54 -21.62 -7.85
CA TYR A 93 -2.32 -21.48 -6.40
C TYR A 93 -1.34 -20.36 -6.07
N LEU A 94 -0.34 -20.10 -6.92
CA LEU A 94 0.50 -18.90 -6.81
C LEU A 94 -0.33 -17.62 -6.99
N GLY A 95 -1.27 -17.62 -7.92
CA GLY A 95 -2.20 -16.51 -8.08
C GLY A 95 -3.08 -16.27 -6.86
N VAL A 96 -3.48 -17.32 -6.16
CA VAL A 96 -4.24 -17.22 -4.89
C VAL A 96 -3.41 -16.53 -3.81
N LEU A 97 -2.11 -16.84 -3.69
CA LEU A 97 -1.22 -16.12 -2.77
C LEU A 97 -1.20 -14.61 -3.06
N GLY A 98 -1.25 -14.23 -4.33
CA GLY A 98 -1.34 -12.83 -4.74
C GLY A 98 -2.65 -12.13 -4.32
N LEU A 99 -3.71 -12.85 -3.99
CA LEU A 99 -4.93 -12.31 -3.40
C LEU A 99 -4.84 -12.27 -1.86
N PHE A 100 -4.18 -13.26 -1.27
CA PHE A 100 -4.10 -13.39 0.18
C PHE A 100 -3.19 -12.32 0.81
N ILE A 101 -2.08 -11.97 0.15
CA ILE A 101 -1.16 -10.93 0.62
C ILE A 101 -1.85 -9.55 0.75
N PRO A 102 -2.55 -9.03 -0.27
CA PRO A 102 -3.31 -7.78 -0.13
C PRO A 102 -4.38 -7.82 0.97
N PHE A 103 -5.02 -8.96 1.19
CA PHE A 103 -5.99 -9.11 2.28
C PHE A 103 -5.36 -8.90 3.65
N ILE A 104 -4.20 -9.50 3.92
CA ILE A 104 -3.46 -9.29 5.17
C ILE A 104 -3.04 -7.81 5.30
N ILE A 105 -2.57 -7.23 4.20
CA ILE A 105 -2.17 -5.82 4.18
C ILE A 105 -3.35 -4.91 4.52
N VAL A 106 -4.54 -5.16 3.98
CA VAL A 106 -5.75 -4.36 4.28
C VAL A 106 -6.06 -4.38 5.78
N VAL A 107 -5.99 -5.53 6.45
CA VAL A 107 -6.22 -5.60 7.91
C VAL A 107 -5.24 -4.72 8.68
N TYR A 108 -3.97 -4.80 8.34
CA TYR A 108 -2.93 -3.96 8.94
C TYR A 108 -3.13 -2.46 8.64
N TYR A 109 -3.48 -2.12 7.39
CA TYR A 109 -3.74 -0.75 6.98
C TYR A 109 -4.93 -0.13 7.69
N LEU A 110 -6.04 -0.84 7.79
CA LEU A 110 -7.23 -0.37 8.50
C LEU A 110 -6.93 -0.02 9.96
N TYR A 111 -6.08 -0.80 10.60
CA TYR A 111 -5.61 -0.50 11.96
C TYR A 111 -4.83 0.83 12.01
N ILE A 112 -3.86 1.04 11.10
CA ILE A 112 -3.09 2.28 11.03
C ILE A 112 -3.99 3.47 10.66
N GLU A 113 -4.89 3.31 9.70
CA GLU A 113 -5.81 4.36 9.27
C GLU A 113 -6.73 4.81 10.40
N SER A 114 -7.19 3.89 11.24
CA SER A 114 -8.09 4.21 12.34
C SER A 114 -7.46 5.19 13.34
N TRP A 115 -6.22 4.95 13.76
CA TRP A 115 -5.56 5.87 14.69
C TRP A 115 -4.99 7.12 14.03
N THR A 116 -4.61 7.04 12.75
CA THR A 116 -4.26 8.25 11.98
C THR A 116 -5.47 9.18 11.85
N LEU A 117 -6.65 8.63 11.59
CA LEU A 117 -7.90 9.39 11.56
C LEU A 117 -8.21 9.98 12.95
N GLY A 118 -8.02 9.19 14.01
CA GLY A 118 -8.15 9.66 15.39
C GLY A 118 -7.25 10.86 15.70
N TYR A 119 -5.96 10.77 15.38
CA TYR A 119 -5.04 11.89 15.54
C TYR A 119 -5.48 13.13 14.74
N THR A 120 -5.93 12.94 13.50
CA THR A 120 -6.43 14.04 12.67
C THR A 120 -7.63 14.72 13.30
N PHE A 121 -8.58 13.95 13.81
CA PHE A 121 -9.77 14.47 14.47
C PHE A 121 -9.41 15.28 15.73
N TYR A 122 -8.58 14.72 16.62
CA TYR A 122 -8.16 15.41 17.84
C TYR A 122 -7.27 16.63 17.57
N ALA A 123 -6.47 16.60 16.52
CA ALA A 123 -5.74 17.79 16.07
C ALA A 123 -6.67 18.88 15.54
N ALA A 124 -7.72 18.52 14.81
CA ALA A 124 -8.68 19.46 14.26
C ALA A 124 -9.51 20.18 15.34
N ILE A 125 -9.84 19.51 16.44
CA ILE A 125 -10.53 20.13 17.59
C ILE A 125 -9.59 20.89 18.53
N GLY A 126 -8.28 20.93 18.24
CA GLY A 126 -7.29 21.71 18.98
C GLY A 126 -6.74 21.05 20.25
N GLU A 127 -7.03 19.77 20.49
CA GLU A 127 -6.59 19.04 21.68
C GLU A 127 -5.06 19.03 21.84
N PHE A 128 -4.32 19.10 20.74
CA PHE A 128 -2.85 19.10 20.75
C PHE A 128 -2.19 20.48 20.71
N ALA A 129 -2.98 21.57 20.71
CA ALA A 129 -2.46 22.93 20.48
C ALA A 129 -1.43 23.40 21.52
N ASN A 130 -1.52 22.90 22.78
CA ASN A 130 -0.64 23.28 23.88
C ASN A 130 0.07 22.08 24.51
N GLN A 131 0.14 20.95 23.80
CA GLN A 131 0.74 19.73 24.33
C GLN A 131 2.17 19.53 23.84
N ASN A 132 3.01 18.94 24.70
CA ASN A 132 4.38 18.58 24.35
C ASN A 132 4.40 17.35 23.44
N SER A 133 5.47 17.22 22.64
CA SER A 133 5.72 16.10 21.76
C SER A 133 5.58 14.73 22.42
N GLU A 134 6.02 14.59 23.68
CA GLU A 134 5.91 13.37 24.46
C GLU A 134 4.45 13.01 24.82
N THR A 135 3.65 14.00 25.16
CA THR A 135 2.23 13.80 25.45
C THR A 135 1.46 13.35 24.20
N ILE A 136 1.76 13.99 23.05
CA ILE A 136 1.14 13.62 21.77
C ILE A 136 1.52 12.19 21.37
N LYS A 137 2.76 11.77 21.58
CA LYS A 137 3.18 10.37 21.34
C LYS A 137 2.48 9.39 22.29
N GLY A 138 2.30 9.79 23.54
CA GLY A 138 1.59 8.99 24.53
C GLY A 138 0.09 8.86 24.30
N PHE A 139 -0.52 9.79 23.57
CA PHE A 139 -1.95 9.84 23.30
C PHE A 139 -2.51 8.54 22.71
N LEU A 140 -1.80 7.92 21.78
CA LEU A 140 -2.21 6.65 21.18
C LEU A 140 -2.42 5.57 22.23
N ASN A 141 -1.47 5.42 23.14
CA ASN A 141 -1.50 4.36 24.16
C ASN A 141 -2.49 4.66 25.29
N THR A 142 -2.52 5.90 25.74
CA THR A 142 -3.28 6.26 26.96
C THR A 142 -4.74 6.57 26.67
N GLN A 143 -5.02 7.37 25.65
CA GLN A 143 -6.39 7.81 25.37
C GLN A 143 -7.07 7.02 24.26
N TYR A 144 -6.36 6.73 23.16
CA TYR A 144 -6.97 6.08 22.02
C TYR A 144 -7.09 4.56 22.21
N LEU A 145 -6.02 3.89 22.63
CA LEU A 145 -6.03 2.45 22.88
C LEU A 145 -6.49 2.08 24.31
N GLY A 146 -6.59 3.06 25.22
CA GLY A 146 -6.97 2.82 26.60
C GLY A 146 -6.01 1.92 27.38
N VAL A 147 -4.78 1.78 26.91
CA VAL A 147 -3.75 0.97 27.58
C VAL A 147 -3.23 1.74 28.77
N ARG A 148 -3.65 1.34 29.96
CA ARG A 148 -3.14 1.90 31.20
C ARG A 148 -1.65 1.57 31.33
N ASN A 149 -0.85 2.52 31.80
CA ASN A 149 0.63 2.49 31.82
C ASN A 149 1.29 1.34 32.63
N ASP A 150 0.53 0.37 33.08
CA ASP A 150 1.03 -0.70 33.96
C ASP A 150 1.58 -1.93 33.19
N SER A 151 1.52 -1.91 31.86
CA SER A 151 2.04 -2.98 31.00
C SER A 151 2.62 -2.46 29.70
N VAL A 152 3.63 -1.60 29.79
CA VAL A 152 4.38 -1.19 28.59
C VAL A 152 5.30 -2.35 28.23
N LEU A 153 4.89 -3.14 27.26
CA LEU A 153 5.82 -3.93 26.48
C LEU A 153 6.71 -2.96 25.70
N SER A 154 7.93 -2.80 26.16
CA SER A 154 9.01 -2.13 25.45
C SER A 154 9.31 -2.91 24.16
N TRP A 155 8.97 -2.31 23.04
CA TRP A 155 9.42 -2.72 21.70
C TRP A 155 10.57 -1.85 21.25
#